data_167397e18a976039e023da5fdaeb74fe
#
_entry.id   167397e18a976039e023da5fdaeb74fe
#
_cell.length_a   1.000
_cell.length_b   1.000
_cell.length_c   1.000
_cell.angle_alpha   90.00
_cell.angle_beta   90.00
_cell.angle_gamma   90.00
#
_symmetry.space_group_name_H-M   'P 1'
#
loop_
_entity.id
_entity.type
_entity.pdbx_description
1 polymer ?
#
loop_
_entity_poly.entity_id
_entity_poly.type
_entity_poly.pdbx_seq_one_letter_code
_entity_poly.pdbx_strand_id
1 'polypeptide(L)'
;MYEKARQMMIEAHSGQVRKITGEPYFSHPLNVARILCRAGFREEVVVAGLLHDAVEDTEMTDADIRATFGDEVADLVASHTENKTLSWEERKAHTIEQVRTGNLEEKALIVADKLDNLTSVKYALSSEGKSVWSYFKRGYDLQKWY
;
A
#
# COMPACT_ATOMS: atom_id res chain seq x y z
N MET A 1 13.08 -11.98 9.39
CA MET A 1 11.70 -11.88 8.82
C MET A 1 11.70 -11.04 7.54
N TYR A 2 12.28 -9.86 7.56
CA TYR A 2 12.31 -8.87 6.48
C TYR A 2 12.77 -9.42 5.10
N GLU A 3 13.92 -10.07 5.01
CA GLU A 3 14.43 -10.54 3.71
C GLU A 3 13.54 -11.58 3.05
N LYS A 4 12.91 -12.46 3.83
CA LYS A 4 11.93 -13.43 3.30
C LYS A 4 10.69 -12.72 2.75
N ALA A 5 10.15 -11.74 3.49
CA ALA A 5 9.00 -10.95 3.04
C ALA A 5 9.33 -10.14 1.78
N ARG A 6 10.52 -9.53 1.74
CA ARG A 6 11.01 -8.79 0.57
C ARG A 6 11.08 -9.68 -0.68
N GLN A 7 11.63 -10.87 -0.56
CA GLN A 7 11.71 -11.79 -1.68
C GLN A 7 10.32 -12.23 -2.15
N MET A 8 9.45 -12.66 -1.24
CA MET A 8 8.08 -13.07 -1.56
C MET A 8 7.29 -11.95 -2.22
N MET A 9 7.42 -10.72 -1.74
CA MET A 9 6.77 -9.54 -2.31
C MET A 9 7.26 -9.28 -3.75
N ILE A 10 8.57 -9.34 -4.01
CA ILE A 10 9.13 -9.12 -5.36
C ILE A 10 8.63 -10.20 -6.33
N GLU A 11 8.59 -11.46 -5.89
CA GLU A 11 8.08 -12.57 -6.69
C GLU A 11 6.59 -12.42 -6.98
N ALA A 12 5.79 -12.09 -5.97
CA ALA A 12 4.34 -11.92 -6.09
C ALA A 12 3.96 -10.78 -7.04
N HIS A 13 4.68 -9.65 -7.02
CA HIS A 13 4.45 -8.51 -7.91
C HIS A 13 5.27 -8.55 -9.20
N SER A 14 5.83 -9.71 -9.56
CA SER A 14 6.64 -9.85 -10.78
C SER A 14 5.82 -9.49 -12.04
N GLY A 15 6.40 -8.66 -12.89
CA GLY A 15 5.76 -8.19 -14.13
C GLY A 15 4.77 -7.04 -13.94
N GLN A 16 4.42 -6.66 -12.71
CA GLN A 16 3.56 -5.50 -12.46
C GLN A 16 4.37 -4.20 -12.50
N VAL A 17 3.74 -3.13 -12.97
CA VAL A 17 4.33 -1.78 -13.05
C VAL A 17 3.43 -0.74 -12.41
N ARG A 18 4.02 0.32 -11.87
CA ARG A 18 3.29 1.49 -11.33
C ARG A 18 2.69 2.29 -12.47
N LYS A 19 1.41 2.64 -12.36
CA LYS A 19 0.66 3.35 -13.41
C LYS A 19 1.26 4.72 -13.75
N ILE A 20 1.73 5.46 -12.76
CA ILE A 20 2.20 6.84 -12.93
C ILE A 20 3.65 6.88 -13.39
N THR A 21 4.54 6.08 -12.77
CA THR A 21 5.98 6.15 -13.02
C THR A 21 6.47 5.12 -14.04
N GLY A 22 5.70 4.04 -14.28
CA GLY A 22 6.12 2.91 -15.11
C GLY A 22 7.22 2.04 -14.48
N GLU A 23 7.66 2.34 -13.28
CA GLU A 23 8.63 1.54 -12.54
C GLU A 23 8.04 0.19 -12.13
N PRO A 24 8.88 -0.84 -11.88
CA PRO A 24 8.41 -2.10 -11.30
C PRO A 24 7.59 -1.84 -10.04
N TYR A 25 6.43 -2.50 -9.92
CA TYR A 25 5.49 -2.24 -8.82
C TYR A 25 6.11 -2.45 -7.44
N PHE A 26 7.01 -3.42 -7.29
CA PHE A 26 7.67 -3.72 -6.02
C PHE A 26 8.44 -2.52 -5.42
N SER A 27 8.73 -1.46 -6.21
CA SER A 27 9.33 -0.23 -5.71
C SER A 27 8.44 0.46 -4.66
N HIS A 28 7.12 0.38 -4.82
CA HIS A 28 6.16 0.96 -3.89
C HIS A 28 6.19 0.28 -2.51
N PRO A 29 5.95 -1.03 -2.35
CA PRO A 29 6.06 -1.67 -1.03
C PRO A 29 7.44 -1.55 -0.39
N LEU A 30 8.52 -1.52 -1.18
CA LEU A 30 9.86 -1.23 -0.65
C LEU A 30 9.95 0.17 -0.04
N ASN A 31 9.36 1.18 -0.67
CA ASN A 31 9.33 2.54 -0.15
C ASN A 31 8.47 2.64 1.10
N VAL A 32 7.29 2.00 1.12
CA VAL A 32 6.42 1.93 2.31
C VAL A 32 7.17 1.33 3.50
N ALA A 33 7.80 0.18 3.31
CA ALA A 33 8.61 -0.45 4.35
C ALA A 33 9.77 0.45 4.83
N ARG A 34 10.43 1.17 3.92
CA ARG A 34 11.49 2.13 4.26
C ARG A 34 10.98 3.30 5.08
N ILE A 35 9.79 3.84 4.77
CA ILE A 35 9.15 4.91 5.55
C ILE A 35 8.89 4.43 6.98
N LEU A 36 8.29 3.25 7.14
CA LEU A 36 8.00 2.66 8.45
C LEU A 36 9.26 2.38 9.26
N CYS A 37 10.29 1.81 8.63
CA CYS A 37 11.59 1.56 9.26
C CYS A 37 12.25 2.84 9.76
N ARG A 38 12.27 3.90 8.93
CA ARG A 38 12.82 5.22 9.31
C ARG A 38 12.04 5.90 10.43
N ALA A 39 10.74 5.63 10.51
CA ALA A 39 9.88 6.11 11.59
C ALA A 39 10.05 5.31 12.90
N GLY A 40 10.88 4.26 12.91
CA GLY A 40 11.22 3.47 14.09
C GLY A 40 10.18 2.41 14.46
N PHE A 41 9.32 2.01 13.54
CA PHE A 41 8.38 0.91 13.78
C PHE A 41 9.11 -0.45 13.84
N ARG A 42 8.52 -1.37 14.61
CA ARG A 42 9.05 -2.76 14.79
C ARG A 42 9.00 -3.55 13.47
N GLU A 43 9.74 -4.65 13.43
CA GLU A 43 9.93 -5.45 12.20
C GLU A 43 8.60 -5.94 11.60
N GLU A 44 7.63 -6.33 12.45
CA GLU A 44 6.32 -6.82 12.00
C GLU A 44 5.55 -5.75 11.19
N VAL A 45 5.59 -4.49 11.61
CA VAL A 45 4.94 -3.38 10.90
C VAL A 45 5.66 -3.08 9.59
N VAL A 46 6.99 -3.15 9.58
CA VAL A 46 7.80 -2.97 8.36
C VAL A 46 7.54 -4.10 7.36
N VAL A 47 7.41 -5.34 7.84
CA VAL A 47 7.06 -6.50 7.01
C VAL A 47 5.63 -6.40 6.49
N ALA A 48 4.67 -5.95 7.31
CA ALA A 48 3.33 -5.65 6.83
C ALA A 48 3.34 -4.58 5.72
N GLY A 49 4.21 -3.58 5.83
CA GLY A 49 4.44 -2.58 4.78
C GLY A 49 4.98 -3.17 3.46
N LEU A 50 5.78 -4.24 3.50
CA LEU A 50 6.19 -4.96 2.30
C LEU A 50 5.03 -5.74 1.65
N LEU A 51 4.09 -6.23 2.45
CA LEU A 51 3.06 -7.17 2.02
C LEU A 51 1.67 -6.54 1.90
N HIS A 52 1.52 -5.24 2.15
CA HIS A 52 0.23 -4.58 2.33
C HIS A 52 -0.72 -4.72 1.12
N ASP A 53 -0.18 -4.76 -0.09
CA ASP A 53 -0.95 -4.92 -1.34
C ASP A 53 -0.94 -6.36 -1.86
N ALA A 54 -0.17 -7.27 -1.25
CA ALA A 54 0.06 -8.61 -1.81
C ALA A 54 -1.23 -9.43 -1.89
N VAL A 55 -2.07 -9.40 -0.84
CA VAL A 55 -3.36 -10.13 -0.82
C VAL A 55 -4.35 -9.52 -1.80
N GLU A 56 -4.28 -8.22 -2.02
CA GLU A 56 -5.22 -7.50 -2.86
C GLU A 56 -4.91 -7.63 -4.36
N ASP A 57 -3.63 -7.63 -4.71
CA ASP A 57 -3.17 -7.46 -6.09
C ASP A 57 -2.37 -8.64 -6.65
N THR A 58 -2.23 -9.74 -5.88
CA THR A 58 -1.53 -10.96 -6.31
C THR A 58 -2.30 -12.23 -5.91
N GLU A 59 -1.72 -13.39 -6.18
CA GLU A 59 -2.27 -14.69 -5.76
C GLU A 59 -1.94 -15.04 -4.29
N MET A 60 -1.19 -14.18 -3.58
CA MET A 60 -0.85 -14.41 -2.18
C MET A 60 -2.07 -14.26 -1.30
N THR A 61 -2.27 -15.19 -0.37
CA THR A 61 -3.42 -15.19 0.54
C THR A 61 -3.04 -14.75 1.96
N ASP A 62 -4.05 -14.34 2.74
CA ASP A 62 -3.88 -14.12 4.19
C ASP A 62 -3.29 -15.35 4.89
N ALA A 63 -3.74 -16.55 4.51
CA ALA A 63 -3.25 -17.80 5.08
C ALA A 63 -1.74 -18.02 4.82
N ASP A 64 -1.23 -17.63 3.65
CA ASP A 64 0.20 -17.72 3.32
C ASP A 64 1.02 -16.78 4.20
N ILE A 65 0.53 -15.55 4.39
CA ILE A 65 1.17 -14.55 5.25
C ILE A 65 1.18 -15.03 6.70
N ARG A 66 0.04 -15.49 7.19
CA ARG A 66 -0.14 -15.97 8.56
C ARG A 66 0.75 -17.17 8.86
N ALA A 67 0.80 -18.15 7.97
CA ALA A 67 1.67 -19.33 8.11
C ALA A 67 3.17 -18.98 8.07
N THR A 68 3.55 -17.92 7.37
CA THR A 68 4.96 -17.57 7.13
C THR A 68 5.49 -16.55 8.13
N PHE A 69 4.68 -15.57 8.52
CA PHE A 69 5.10 -14.39 9.30
C PHE A 69 4.35 -14.23 10.62
N GLY A 70 3.30 -15.02 10.85
CA GLY A 70 2.50 -15.01 12.08
C GLY A 70 1.28 -14.09 12.00
N ASP A 71 0.46 -14.18 13.06
CA ASP A 71 -0.84 -13.52 13.12
C ASP A 71 -0.72 -11.99 13.11
N GLU A 72 0.26 -11.43 13.81
CA GLU A 72 0.42 -9.98 13.90
C GLU A 72 0.66 -9.31 12.54
N VAL A 73 1.51 -9.91 11.70
CA VAL A 73 1.76 -9.40 10.33
C VAL A 73 0.51 -9.56 9.48
N ALA A 74 -0.13 -10.73 9.53
CA ALA A 74 -1.34 -11.00 8.75
C ALA A 74 -2.48 -10.07 9.13
N ASP A 75 -2.70 -9.83 10.42
CA ASP A 75 -3.76 -8.92 10.91
C ASP A 75 -3.51 -7.47 10.47
N LEU A 76 -2.25 -7.00 10.49
CA LEU A 76 -1.89 -5.67 9.97
C LEU A 76 -2.14 -5.57 8.45
N VAL A 77 -1.75 -6.58 7.67
CA VAL A 77 -2.03 -6.60 6.23
C VAL A 77 -3.53 -6.64 5.97
N ALA A 78 -4.28 -7.49 6.68
CA ALA A 78 -5.74 -7.60 6.56
C ALA A 78 -6.44 -6.28 6.88
N SER A 79 -5.97 -5.53 7.89
CA SER A 79 -6.52 -4.21 8.22
C SER A 79 -6.39 -3.21 7.07
N HIS A 80 -5.39 -3.35 6.22
CA HIS A 80 -5.14 -2.48 5.06
C HIS A 80 -5.83 -2.97 3.77
N THR A 81 -6.16 -4.25 3.67
CA THR A 81 -6.73 -4.86 2.47
C THR A 81 -8.15 -4.33 2.19
N GLU A 82 -8.36 -3.72 1.03
CA GLU A 82 -9.66 -3.19 0.62
C GLU A 82 -10.60 -4.32 0.14
N ASN A 83 -11.88 -4.22 0.48
CA ASN A 83 -12.91 -5.09 -0.09
C ASN A 83 -13.28 -4.61 -1.50
N LYS A 84 -12.77 -5.26 -2.53
CA LYS A 84 -13.00 -4.88 -3.94
C LYS A 84 -14.45 -5.07 -4.42
N THR A 85 -15.32 -5.71 -3.64
CA THR A 85 -16.76 -5.82 -3.95
C THR A 85 -17.52 -4.52 -3.68
N LEU A 86 -16.96 -3.63 -2.88
CA LEU A 86 -17.52 -2.32 -2.54
C LEU A 86 -17.23 -1.28 -3.63
N SER A 87 -18.06 -0.24 -3.70
CA SER A 87 -17.80 0.93 -4.53
C SER A 87 -16.51 1.66 -4.12
N TRP A 88 -15.98 2.50 -5.01
CA TRP A 88 -14.81 3.33 -4.69
C TRP A 88 -15.06 4.22 -3.48
N GLU A 89 -16.24 4.85 -3.42
CA GLU A 89 -16.68 5.73 -2.35
C GLU A 89 -16.73 5.01 -0.99
N GLU A 90 -17.32 3.82 -0.96
CA GLU A 90 -17.40 3.00 0.25
C GLU A 90 -16.00 2.56 0.73
N ARG A 91 -15.11 2.15 -0.18
CA ARG A 91 -13.74 1.78 0.17
C ARG A 91 -12.97 2.95 0.76
N LYS A 92 -13.11 4.16 0.20
CA LYS A 92 -12.44 5.37 0.73
C LYS A 92 -13.02 5.81 2.06
N ALA A 93 -14.35 5.72 2.24
CA ALA A 93 -14.98 5.96 3.53
C ALA A 93 -14.49 4.99 4.61
N HIS A 94 -14.32 3.71 4.26
CA HIS A 94 -13.78 2.70 5.16
C HIS A 94 -12.32 3.01 5.55
N THR A 95 -11.46 3.39 4.62
CA THR A 95 -10.08 3.80 4.91
C THR A 95 -10.03 5.02 5.84
N ILE A 96 -10.90 6.02 5.62
CA ILE A 96 -10.99 7.20 6.50
C ILE A 96 -11.39 6.77 7.92
N GLU A 97 -12.36 5.87 8.06
CA GLU A 97 -12.79 5.39 9.37
C GLU A 97 -11.69 4.57 10.06
N GLN A 98 -10.94 3.76 9.33
CA GLN A 98 -9.76 3.06 9.88
C GLN A 98 -8.70 4.04 10.41
N VAL A 99 -8.44 5.14 9.71
CA VAL A 99 -7.54 6.19 10.22
C VAL A 99 -8.08 6.83 11.50
N ARG A 100 -9.39 6.94 11.67
CA ARG A 100 -10.00 7.53 12.89
C ARG A 100 -9.93 6.57 14.07
N THR A 101 -10.24 5.29 13.87
CA THR A 101 -10.48 4.31 14.94
C THR A 101 -9.34 3.31 15.14
N GLY A 102 -8.52 3.05 14.13
CA GLY A 102 -7.42 2.09 14.16
C GLY A 102 -6.34 2.42 15.20
N ASN A 103 -5.54 1.44 15.52
CA ASN A 103 -4.37 1.61 16.40
C ASN A 103 -3.22 2.37 15.67
N LEU A 104 -2.15 2.67 16.39
CA LEU A 104 -1.03 3.43 15.84
C LEU A 104 -0.35 2.73 14.65
N GLU A 105 -0.19 1.41 14.70
CA GLU A 105 0.50 0.65 13.66
C GLU A 105 -0.34 0.55 12.37
N GLU A 106 -1.65 0.33 12.49
CA GLU A 106 -2.61 0.37 11.36
C GLU A 106 -2.61 1.74 10.69
N LYS A 107 -2.65 2.82 11.48
CA LYS A 107 -2.57 4.20 10.98
C LYS A 107 -1.24 4.47 10.28
N ALA A 108 -0.14 4.01 10.85
CA ALA A 108 1.19 4.19 10.28
C ALA A 108 1.31 3.50 8.91
N LEU A 109 0.76 2.30 8.77
CA LEU A 109 0.74 1.57 7.51
C LEU A 109 -0.03 2.35 6.43
N ILE A 110 -1.24 2.83 6.76
CA ILE A 110 -2.05 3.64 5.84
C ILE A 110 -1.30 4.92 5.43
N VAL A 111 -0.72 5.63 6.41
CA VAL A 111 0.01 6.89 6.15
C VAL A 111 1.25 6.64 5.28
N ALA A 112 2.01 5.58 5.53
CA ALA A 112 3.20 5.25 4.76
C ALA A 112 2.85 4.93 3.29
N ASP A 113 1.78 4.16 3.04
CA ASP A 113 1.24 3.90 1.71
C ASP A 113 0.86 5.21 1.00
N LYS A 114 0.02 6.03 1.63
CA LYS A 114 -0.44 7.29 1.03
C LYS A 114 0.70 8.28 0.79
N LEU A 115 1.68 8.33 1.68
CA LEU A 115 2.85 9.20 1.53
C LEU A 115 3.69 8.83 0.30
N ASP A 116 3.94 7.54 0.05
CA ASP A 116 4.67 7.11 -1.16
C ASP A 116 3.85 7.39 -2.43
N ASN A 117 2.54 7.12 -2.41
CA ASN A 117 1.65 7.42 -3.52
C ASN A 117 1.61 8.92 -3.84
N LEU A 118 1.46 9.78 -2.83
CA LEU A 118 1.46 11.23 -3.01
C LEU A 118 2.82 11.75 -3.51
N THR A 119 3.92 11.16 -3.06
CA THR A 119 5.27 11.50 -3.54
C THR A 119 5.41 11.20 -5.04
N SER A 120 4.89 10.07 -5.50
CA SER A 120 4.86 9.70 -6.92
C SER A 120 4.00 10.67 -7.75
N VAL A 121 2.82 11.03 -7.24
CA VAL A 121 1.94 12.02 -7.90
C VAL A 121 2.62 13.38 -7.97
N LYS A 122 3.24 13.84 -6.89
CA LYS A 122 3.97 15.11 -6.85
C LYS A 122 5.09 15.15 -7.89
N TYR A 123 5.86 14.07 -7.99
CA TYR A 123 6.95 13.96 -8.96
C TYR A 123 6.41 14.01 -10.40
N ALA A 124 5.39 13.22 -10.71
CA ALA A 124 4.76 13.20 -12.03
C ALA A 124 4.10 14.54 -12.39
N LEU A 125 3.47 15.20 -11.43
CA LEU A 125 2.88 16.54 -11.64
C LEU A 125 3.95 17.57 -12.02
N SER A 126 5.15 17.47 -11.45
CA SER A 126 6.27 18.35 -11.77
C SER A 126 6.84 18.10 -13.18
N SER A 127 6.81 16.86 -13.68
CA SER A 127 7.34 16.48 -15.00
C SER A 127 6.29 16.51 -16.12
N GLU A 128 5.06 16.08 -15.86
CA GLU A 128 4.00 15.90 -16.84
C GLU A 128 2.87 16.95 -16.73
N GLY A 129 2.87 17.74 -15.68
CA GLY A 129 1.81 18.71 -15.42
C GLY A 129 0.45 18.03 -15.12
N LYS A 130 -0.63 18.74 -15.43
CA LYS A 130 -2.00 18.29 -15.11
C LYS A 130 -2.43 16.99 -15.83
N SER A 131 -1.70 16.53 -16.84
CA SER A 131 -1.99 15.28 -17.55
C SER A 131 -1.89 14.05 -16.63
N VAL A 132 -1.15 14.14 -15.52
CA VAL A 132 -1.05 13.09 -14.50
C VAL A 132 -2.42 12.60 -13.99
N TRP A 133 -3.43 13.46 -13.98
CA TRP A 133 -4.77 13.10 -13.51
C TRP A 133 -5.50 12.11 -14.42
N SER A 134 -5.04 11.93 -15.67
CA SER A 134 -5.58 10.92 -16.57
C SER A 134 -5.28 9.48 -16.13
N TYR A 135 -4.27 9.26 -15.28
CA TYR A 135 -3.97 7.94 -14.69
C TYR A 135 -5.02 7.48 -13.67
N PHE A 136 -5.86 8.39 -13.16
CA PHE A 136 -6.88 8.10 -12.17
C PHE A 136 -8.25 7.97 -12.83
N LYS A 137 -8.94 6.85 -12.60
CA LYS A 137 -10.27 6.58 -13.19
C LYS A 137 -11.32 7.65 -12.86
N ARG A 138 -11.23 8.24 -11.69
CA ARG A 138 -12.17 9.26 -11.19
C ARG A 138 -11.69 10.69 -11.44
N GLY A 139 -10.50 10.86 -11.99
CA GLY A 139 -9.92 12.16 -12.31
C GLY A 139 -9.62 13.03 -11.09
N TYR A 140 -9.30 14.30 -11.35
CA TYR A 140 -8.86 15.24 -10.32
C TYR A 140 -9.89 15.51 -9.23
N ASP A 141 -11.14 15.73 -9.60
CA ASP A 141 -12.15 16.22 -8.63
C ASP A 141 -12.43 15.23 -7.51
N LEU A 142 -12.48 13.93 -7.80
CA LEU A 142 -12.69 12.90 -6.78
C LEU A 142 -11.40 12.55 -6.02
N GLN A 143 -10.24 12.56 -6.68
CA GLN A 143 -8.97 12.40 -5.98
C GLN A 143 -8.68 13.55 -5.01
N LYS A 144 -9.05 14.77 -5.36
CA LYS A 144 -8.96 15.93 -4.49
C LYS A 144 -9.83 15.80 -3.24
N TRP A 145 -11.01 15.17 -3.37
CA TRP A 145 -11.89 14.94 -2.21
C TRP A 145 -11.28 13.94 -1.22
N TYR A 146 -10.66 12.87 -1.72
CA TYR A 146 -10.02 11.84 -0.89
C TYR A 146 -8.66 12.29 -0.36
#